data_3be1e4836823a49784d044a81e511ec0
#
_entry.id   3be1e4836823a49784d044a81e511ec0
#
_cell.length_a   1.000
_cell.length_b   1.000
_cell.length_c   1.000
_cell.angle_alpha   90.00
_cell.angle_beta   90.00
_cell.angle_gamma   90.00
#
_symmetry.space_group_name_H-M   'P 1'
#
loop_
_entity.id
_entity.type
_entity.pdbx_description
1 polymer ?
#
loop_
_entity_poly.entity_id
_entity_poly.type
_entity_poly.pdbx_seq_one_letter_code
_entity_poly.pdbx_strand_id
1 'polypeptide(L)'
;MLHHNSSHRTTTRSNLPAARHDRVSSRRSSARPASAHQHRGDGLAHGRAFDAPEVWHNPLSSDEGNDHNLQIVTQIAGRGYVHPVSADDVLERVLQLPARFQKKLDVVQFSRMTKKRRLFPCYGLQWGTAVYLYPIEASMEELYVRAPRPAQRIETEMYGGRWEQHGDLWRLIWTETTIRDFYLNNVLIHEIGHINDDRNTSFRKREQFADWFAIEYGYRASRPERNGASHR
;
A
#
# COMPACT_ATOMS: atom_id res chain seq x y z
N MET A 1 14.73 10.32 69.60
CA MET A 1 15.80 10.11 68.58
C MET A 1 15.12 9.66 67.32
N LEU A 2 15.00 10.54 66.34
CA LEU A 2 14.27 10.36 65.08
C LEU A 2 15.28 9.99 63.97
N HIS A 3 15.13 8.84 63.37
CA HIS A 3 15.91 8.49 62.17
C HIS A 3 14.98 8.69 60.94
N HIS A 4 15.34 9.68 60.12
CA HIS A 4 14.81 9.88 58.83
C HIS A 4 15.48 8.89 57.85
N ASN A 5 14.68 8.11 57.16
CA ASN A 5 15.14 7.24 56.09
C ASN A 5 14.66 7.84 54.77
N SER A 6 15.59 8.41 54.02
CA SER A 6 15.36 9.02 52.73
C SER A 6 15.47 7.96 51.63
N SER A 7 14.33 7.57 51.04
CA SER A 7 14.32 6.67 49.90
C SER A 7 14.54 7.46 48.59
N HIS A 8 15.71 7.28 48.00
CA HIS A 8 15.96 7.74 46.63
C HIS A 8 15.17 6.86 45.62
N ARG A 9 14.13 7.44 45.02
CA ARG A 9 13.50 6.87 43.83
C ARG A 9 14.36 7.18 42.62
N THR A 10 15.05 6.19 42.10
CA THR A 10 15.70 6.25 40.76
C THR A 10 14.63 6.10 39.72
N THR A 11 14.31 7.21 39.05
CA THR A 11 13.48 7.21 37.84
C THR A 11 14.38 6.82 36.66
N THR A 12 14.27 5.59 36.24
CA THR A 12 14.81 5.12 34.96
C THR A 12 13.98 5.74 33.84
N ARG A 13 14.50 6.81 33.23
CA ARG A 13 13.99 7.32 31.95
C ARG A 13 14.34 6.31 30.86
N SER A 14 13.36 5.54 30.42
CA SER A 14 13.43 4.80 29.17
C SER A 14 13.42 5.80 28.02
N ASN A 15 14.59 6.01 27.40
CA ASN A 15 14.71 6.72 26.14
C ASN A 15 14.09 5.86 25.03
N LEU A 16 12.80 6.04 24.76
CA LEU A 16 12.19 5.66 23.51
C LEU A 16 12.64 6.65 22.45
N PRO A 17 13.22 6.21 21.33
CA PRO A 17 13.52 7.11 20.23
C PRO A 17 12.20 7.69 19.71
N ALA A 18 12.10 9.00 19.78
CA ALA A 18 11.00 9.74 19.20
C ALA A 18 10.94 9.46 17.68
N ALA A 19 10.06 8.58 17.26
CA ALA A 19 9.72 8.40 15.87
C ALA A 19 8.95 9.65 15.42
N ARG A 20 9.70 10.68 15.02
CA ARG A 20 9.15 11.81 14.27
C ARG A 20 8.84 11.34 12.87
N HIS A 21 7.71 10.75 12.67
CA HIS A 21 7.20 10.53 11.33
C HIS A 21 5.73 10.93 11.34
N ASP A 22 5.46 12.10 10.74
CA ASP A 22 4.18 12.35 10.12
C ASP A 22 3.99 11.22 9.10
N ARG A 23 3.45 10.11 9.53
CA ARG A 23 2.86 9.16 8.60
C ARG A 23 1.69 9.91 7.99
N VAL A 24 2.00 10.61 6.91
CA VAL A 24 0.96 11.10 6.02
C VAL A 24 0.21 9.83 5.67
N SER A 25 -1.02 9.74 6.19
CA SER A 25 -1.96 8.76 5.73
C SER A 25 -1.75 8.60 4.25
N SER A 26 -1.41 7.41 3.85
CA SER A 26 -1.47 7.05 2.46
C SER A 26 -2.93 7.08 2.02
N ARG A 27 -3.45 8.28 1.80
CA ARG A 27 -4.13 8.36 0.56
C ARG A 27 -3.07 7.91 -0.42
N ARG A 28 -3.28 6.75 -1.01
CA ARG A 28 -2.59 6.28 -2.16
C ARG A 28 -2.13 7.52 -2.91
N SER A 29 -1.00 8.08 -2.50
CA SER A 29 -0.41 9.11 -3.29
C SER A 29 0.17 8.30 -4.41
N SER A 30 -0.54 8.29 -5.53
CA SER A 30 0.14 8.11 -6.78
C SER A 30 1.26 9.13 -6.73
N ALA A 31 2.40 8.71 -6.21
CA ALA A 31 3.62 9.44 -6.44
C ALA A 31 3.62 9.60 -7.95
N ARG A 32 3.45 10.82 -8.43
CA ARG A 32 3.64 11.13 -9.83
C ARG A 32 4.88 10.35 -10.23
N PRO A 33 4.81 9.43 -11.20
CA PRO A 33 6.03 9.00 -11.82
C PRO A 33 6.67 10.31 -12.27
N ALA A 34 7.89 10.58 -11.83
CA ALA A 34 8.66 11.66 -12.38
C ALA A 34 8.56 11.43 -13.88
N SER A 35 7.82 12.30 -14.56
CA SER A 35 7.69 12.26 -16.00
C SER A 35 9.10 12.10 -16.51
N ALA A 36 9.35 11.04 -17.26
CA ALA A 36 10.57 10.91 -18.01
C ALA A 36 10.59 12.06 -19.01
N HIS A 37 10.95 13.23 -18.55
CA HIS A 37 11.36 14.31 -19.42
C HIS A 37 12.66 13.86 -20.03
N GLN A 38 12.59 13.44 -21.27
CA GLN A 38 13.72 13.40 -22.17
C GLN A 38 14.33 14.80 -22.19
N HIS A 39 15.30 15.05 -21.31
CA HIS A 39 16.23 16.16 -21.47
C HIS A 39 17.27 15.74 -22.51
N ARG A 40 17.05 16.19 -23.75
CA ARG A 40 18.15 16.57 -24.64
C ARG A 40 18.83 17.78 -23.99
N GLY A 41 20.11 17.70 -23.75
CA GLY A 41 20.89 18.87 -23.35
C GLY A 41 22.25 18.49 -22.79
N ASP A 42 23.26 18.66 -23.59
CA ASP A 42 24.67 18.67 -23.21
C ASP A 42 24.94 19.54 -22.00
N GLY A 43 25.70 19.03 -21.05
CA GLY A 43 26.19 19.82 -19.93
C GLY A 43 26.83 18.95 -18.86
N LEU A 44 28.17 18.86 -18.89
CA LEU A 44 29.02 18.29 -17.86
C LEU A 44 28.71 18.93 -16.49
N ALA A 45 27.85 18.28 -15.71
CA ALA A 45 27.77 18.48 -14.28
C ALA A 45 27.97 17.12 -13.62
N HIS A 46 28.97 16.99 -12.78
CA HIS A 46 29.19 15.85 -11.89
C HIS A 46 28.06 15.76 -10.87
N GLY A 47 26.83 15.52 -11.36
CA GLY A 47 25.69 15.17 -10.55
C GLY A 47 25.87 13.73 -10.06
N ARG A 48 25.70 13.51 -8.76
CA ARG A 48 25.55 12.17 -8.19
C ARG A 48 24.58 11.41 -9.07
N ALA A 49 25.00 10.23 -9.53
CA ALA A 49 24.13 9.32 -10.28
C ALA A 49 22.79 9.20 -9.54
N PHE A 50 21.68 9.39 -10.23
CA PHE A 50 20.37 9.19 -9.67
C PHE A 50 20.22 7.69 -9.41
N ASP A 51 20.51 7.28 -8.19
CA ASP A 51 20.19 5.94 -7.74
C ASP A 51 18.68 5.83 -7.62
N ALA A 52 18.09 5.03 -8.49
CA ALA A 52 16.68 4.69 -8.35
C ALA A 52 16.48 4.09 -6.94
N PRO A 53 15.68 4.72 -6.07
CA PRO A 53 15.55 4.30 -4.67
C PRO A 53 14.86 2.94 -4.51
N GLU A 54 14.32 2.43 -5.60
CA GLU A 54 13.57 1.18 -5.67
C GLU A 54 13.94 0.43 -6.95
N VAL A 55 14.11 -0.88 -6.83
CA VAL A 55 14.30 -1.75 -7.98
C VAL A 55 12.92 -2.13 -8.49
N TRP A 56 12.48 -1.48 -9.54
CA TRP A 56 11.22 -1.80 -10.21
C TRP A 56 11.47 -2.75 -11.38
N HIS A 57 10.64 -3.76 -11.49
CA HIS A 57 10.58 -4.55 -12.70
C HIS A 57 10.02 -3.69 -13.84
N ASN A 58 10.74 -3.62 -14.96
CA ASN A 58 10.29 -2.81 -16.09
C ASN A 58 9.27 -3.62 -16.91
N PRO A 59 8.00 -3.18 -17.02
CA PRO A 59 6.99 -3.89 -17.81
C PRO A 59 7.32 -3.95 -19.32
N LEU A 60 8.21 -3.05 -19.81
CA LEU A 60 8.63 -3.03 -21.22
C LEU A 60 9.73 -4.05 -21.56
N SER A 61 10.20 -4.82 -20.58
CA SER A 61 11.24 -5.84 -20.80
C SER A 61 10.70 -7.23 -21.15
N SER A 62 9.38 -7.40 -21.20
CA SER A 62 8.78 -8.64 -21.69
C SER A 62 8.85 -8.66 -23.21
N ASP A 63 9.51 -9.68 -23.76
CA ASP A 63 9.63 -9.92 -25.21
C ASP A 63 8.25 -9.88 -25.89
N GLU A 64 8.15 -9.05 -26.93
CA GLU A 64 7.00 -8.98 -27.81
C GLU A 64 6.76 -10.36 -28.44
N GLY A 65 5.88 -11.17 -27.91
CA GLY A 65 5.55 -12.40 -28.59
C GLY A 65 4.93 -13.55 -27.79
N ASN A 66 4.69 -13.41 -26.52
CA ASN A 66 4.14 -14.54 -25.79
C ASN A 66 2.80 -14.17 -25.10
N ASP A 67 1.88 -15.14 -25.10
CA ASP A 67 0.60 -15.08 -24.42
C ASP A 67 0.70 -14.26 -23.12
N HIS A 68 -0.23 -13.31 -22.94
CA HIS A 68 -0.32 -12.42 -21.78
C HIS A 68 -0.34 -13.24 -20.48
N ASN A 69 0.84 -13.65 -20.02
CA ASN A 69 0.96 -14.36 -18.77
C ASN A 69 1.39 -13.36 -17.69
N LEU A 70 0.51 -13.14 -16.72
CA LEU A 70 0.80 -12.30 -15.57
C LEU A 70 2.08 -12.78 -14.87
N GLN A 71 3.08 -11.91 -14.81
CA GLN A 71 4.31 -12.16 -14.09
C GLN A 71 4.20 -11.67 -12.65
N ILE A 72 4.55 -12.55 -11.69
CA ILE A 72 4.63 -12.16 -10.28
C ILE A 72 6.10 -12.17 -9.85
N VAL A 73 6.58 -11.02 -9.40
CA VAL A 73 7.96 -10.81 -8.94
C VAL A 73 7.94 -10.59 -7.42
N THR A 74 8.73 -11.38 -6.67
CA THR A 74 8.77 -11.26 -5.21
C THR A 74 10.14 -10.82 -4.73
N GLN A 75 10.17 -9.69 -4.02
CA GLN A 75 11.34 -9.22 -3.27
C GLN A 75 11.12 -9.49 -1.78
N ILE A 76 12.21 -9.70 -1.04
CA ILE A 76 12.16 -9.84 0.42
C ILE A 76 11.61 -8.55 1.03
N ALA A 77 10.59 -8.66 1.89
CA ALA A 77 9.90 -7.51 2.51
C ALA A 77 10.86 -6.56 3.26
N GLY A 78 11.89 -7.12 3.91
CA GLY A 78 12.84 -6.40 4.74
C GLY A 78 12.66 -6.71 6.23
N ARG A 79 13.68 -6.41 7.02
CA ARG A 79 13.66 -6.71 8.47
C ARG A 79 12.54 -5.94 9.18
N GLY A 80 11.68 -6.65 9.89
CA GLY A 80 10.54 -6.09 10.62
C GLY A 80 9.31 -5.80 9.76
N TYR A 81 9.30 -6.28 8.49
CA TYR A 81 8.20 -6.13 7.55
C TYR A 81 7.79 -7.46 6.97
N VAL A 82 6.54 -7.54 6.51
CA VAL A 82 5.93 -8.73 5.92
C VAL A 82 5.03 -8.35 4.75
N HIS A 83 5.02 -9.20 3.72
CA HIS A 83 3.97 -9.15 2.70
C HIS A 83 2.73 -9.86 3.25
N PRO A 84 1.58 -9.20 3.39
CA PRO A 84 0.40 -9.80 4.02
C PRO A 84 -0.35 -10.78 3.12
N VAL A 85 0.08 -10.91 1.86
CA VAL A 85 -0.49 -11.82 0.86
C VAL A 85 0.61 -12.53 0.11
N SER A 86 0.33 -13.73 -0.39
CA SER A 86 1.25 -14.52 -1.21
C SER A 86 1.09 -14.24 -2.71
N ALA A 87 2.02 -14.76 -3.51
CA ALA A 87 1.92 -14.73 -4.97
C ALA A 87 0.68 -15.48 -5.47
N ASP A 88 0.39 -16.64 -4.86
CA ASP A 88 -0.78 -17.46 -5.21
C ASP A 88 -2.09 -16.73 -4.89
N ASP A 89 -2.16 -16.03 -3.74
CA ASP A 89 -3.32 -15.20 -3.38
C ASP A 89 -3.61 -14.12 -4.42
N VAL A 90 -2.55 -13.46 -4.89
CA VAL A 90 -2.65 -12.42 -5.91
C VAL A 90 -3.08 -13.00 -7.25
N LEU A 91 -2.48 -14.11 -7.67
CA LEU A 91 -2.84 -14.79 -8.93
C LEU A 91 -4.31 -15.22 -8.91
N GLU A 92 -4.72 -15.92 -7.86
CA GLU A 92 -6.11 -16.35 -7.69
C GLU A 92 -7.08 -15.16 -7.74
N ARG A 93 -6.73 -14.07 -7.04
CA ARG A 93 -7.58 -12.88 -7.00
C ARG A 93 -7.69 -12.18 -8.35
N VAL A 94 -6.60 -12.10 -9.11
CA VAL A 94 -6.61 -11.51 -10.46
C VAL A 94 -7.45 -12.36 -11.41
N LEU A 95 -7.35 -13.69 -11.34
CA LEU A 95 -8.14 -14.61 -12.17
C LEU A 95 -9.65 -14.51 -11.92
N GLN A 96 -10.08 -14.04 -10.76
CA GLN A 96 -11.50 -13.79 -10.46
C GLN A 96 -12.05 -12.51 -11.10
N LEU A 97 -11.18 -11.61 -11.60
CA LEU A 97 -11.62 -10.44 -12.34
C LEU A 97 -12.14 -10.83 -13.73
N PRO A 98 -13.09 -10.06 -14.32
CA PRO A 98 -13.42 -10.21 -15.73
C PRO A 98 -12.19 -10.15 -16.62
N ALA A 99 -12.08 -11.06 -17.60
CA ALA A 99 -10.89 -11.22 -18.45
C ALA A 99 -10.41 -9.92 -19.12
N ARG A 100 -11.34 -9.00 -19.45
CA ARG A 100 -11.02 -7.69 -20.02
C ARG A 100 -10.16 -6.82 -19.12
N PHE A 101 -10.21 -7.00 -17.80
CA PHE A 101 -9.43 -6.23 -16.82
C PHE A 101 -8.09 -6.89 -16.49
N GLN A 102 -7.95 -8.17 -16.76
CA GLN A 102 -6.71 -8.92 -16.56
C GLN A 102 -5.69 -8.60 -17.67
N LYS A 103 -6.15 -8.46 -18.92
CA LYS A 103 -5.32 -8.35 -20.14
C LYS A 103 -4.30 -7.21 -20.14
N LYS A 104 -4.53 -6.17 -19.35
CA LYS A 104 -3.63 -5.01 -19.28
C LYS A 104 -2.62 -5.08 -18.15
N LEU A 105 -2.72 -6.09 -17.29
CA LEU A 105 -1.84 -6.29 -16.15
C LEU A 105 -0.72 -7.26 -16.53
N ASP A 106 0.50 -6.75 -16.71
CA ASP A 106 1.64 -7.58 -17.08
C ASP A 106 2.40 -8.08 -15.85
N VAL A 107 2.54 -7.25 -14.83
CA VAL A 107 3.38 -7.54 -13.66
C VAL A 107 2.70 -7.17 -12.35
N VAL A 108 2.80 -8.04 -11.35
CA VAL A 108 2.62 -7.68 -9.94
C VAL A 108 3.93 -7.92 -9.20
N GLN A 109 4.50 -6.87 -8.63
CA GLN A 109 5.72 -6.96 -7.86
C GLN A 109 5.46 -6.76 -6.37
N PHE A 110 5.83 -7.74 -5.56
CA PHE A 110 6.02 -7.57 -4.13
C PHE A 110 7.34 -6.84 -3.88
N SER A 111 7.25 -5.56 -3.53
CA SER A 111 8.40 -4.68 -3.37
C SER A 111 8.93 -4.71 -1.94
N ARG A 112 10.25 -4.58 -1.79
CA ARG A 112 10.85 -4.47 -0.45
C ARG A 112 10.52 -3.12 0.20
N MET A 113 10.54 -3.08 1.55
CA MET A 113 10.49 -1.83 2.28
C MET A 113 11.77 -1.02 2.07
N THR A 114 11.63 0.24 1.65
CA THR A 114 12.75 1.16 1.44
C THR A 114 12.71 2.33 2.43
N LYS A 115 13.81 3.06 2.56
CA LYS A 115 13.86 4.28 3.40
C LYS A 115 12.80 5.29 2.95
N LYS A 116 12.60 5.44 1.63
CA LYS A 116 11.58 6.33 1.06
C LYS A 116 10.18 5.90 1.48
N ARG A 117 9.86 4.59 1.40
CA ARG A 117 8.53 4.06 1.76
C ARG A 117 8.25 4.13 3.26
N ARG A 118 9.27 4.05 4.10
CA ARG A 118 9.11 4.31 5.54
C ARG A 118 8.76 5.78 5.85
N LEU A 119 9.27 6.72 5.05
CA LEU A 119 8.97 8.15 5.20
C LEU A 119 7.65 8.55 4.54
N PHE A 120 7.33 7.93 3.41
CA PHE A 120 6.11 8.15 2.62
C PHE A 120 5.41 6.81 2.37
N PRO A 121 4.71 6.28 3.38
CA PRO A 121 4.06 4.98 3.28
C PRO A 121 3.00 4.94 2.20
N CYS A 122 2.94 3.84 1.47
CA CYS A 122 1.83 3.46 0.61
C CYS A 122 1.75 1.93 0.57
N TYR A 123 0.57 1.40 0.36
CA TYR A 123 0.34 -0.04 0.27
C TYR A 123 0.54 -0.56 -1.15
N GLY A 124 0.19 0.24 -2.14
CA GLY A 124 0.30 -0.06 -3.54
C GLY A 124 0.76 1.12 -4.39
N LEU A 125 1.16 0.83 -5.60
CA LEU A 125 1.50 1.81 -6.64
C LEU A 125 1.31 1.17 -8.02
N GLN A 126 0.68 1.89 -8.94
CA GLN A 126 0.62 1.52 -10.34
C GLN A 126 1.65 2.32 -11.14
N TRP A 127 2.37 1.65 -12.05
CA TRP A 127 3.20 2.28 -13.06
C TRP A 127 3.17 1.49 -14.37
N GLY A 128 2.71 2.13 -15.46
CA GLY A 128 2.48 1.44 -16.72
C GLY A 128 1.44 0.33 -16.53
N THR A 129 1.80 -0.88 -16.92
CA THR A 129 1.01 -2.11 -16.79
C THR A 129 1.37 -2.94 -15.55
N ALA A 130 2.18 -2.39 -14.67
CA ALA A 130 2.65 -3.06 -13.45
C ALA A 130 2.01 -2.49 -12.18
N VAL A 131 1.76 -3.38 -11.22
CA VAL A 131 1.34 -3.07 -9.85
C VAL A 131 2.46 -3.42 -8.89
N TYR A 132 2.77 -2.53 -7.96
CA TYR A 132 3.76 -2.73 -6.90
C TYR A 132 3.06 -2.76 -5.56
N LEU A 133 3.17 -3.88 -4.84
CA LEU A 133 2.63 -4.06 -3.50
C LEU A 133 3.76 -3.91 -2.47
N TYR A 134 3.57 -3.03 -1.50
CA TYR A 134 4.57 -2.77 -0.46
C TYR A 134 4.23 -3.53 0.82
N PRO A 135 5.24 -3.97 1.58
CA PRO A 135 5.02 -4.70 2.82
C PRO A 135 4.55 -3.75 3.93
N ILE A 136 3.94 -4.34 4.96
CA ILE A 136 3.58 -3.67 6.22
C ILE A 136 4.51 -4.07 7.35
N GLU A 137 4.40 -3.42 8.50
CA GLU A 137 5.09 -3.84 9.72
C GLU A 137 4.60 -5.23 10.16
N ALA A 138 5.55 -6.10 10.55
CA ALA A 138 5.26 -7.46 10.95
C ALA A 138 4.39 -7.54 12.24
N SER A 139 4.30 -6.44 13.00
CA SER A 139 3.38 -6.29 14.13
C SER A 139 1.91 -6.21 13.72
N MET A 140 1.61 -6.00 12.43
CA MET A 140 0.27 -5.70 11.93
C MET A 140 -0.32 -4.42 12.53
N GLU A 141 0.52 -3.52 13.04
CA GLU A 141 0.12 -2.24 13.62
C GLU A 141 0.84 -1.09 12.93
N GLU A 142 0.11 -0.01 12.67
CA GLU A 142 0.66 1.19 12.07
C GLU A 142 0.41 2.39 12.99
N LEU A 143 1.43 3.22 13.21
CA LEU A 143 1.36 4.37 14.10
C LEU A 143 1.20 5.67 13.30
N TYR A 144 0.30 6.52 13.76
CA TYR A 144 0.01 7.82 13.19
C TYR A 144 0.05 8.90 14.26
N VAL A 145 0.64 10.05 13.93
CA VAL A 145 0.70 11.21 14.83
C VAL A 145 -0.58 12.05 14.80
N ARG A 146 -1.49 11.75 13.89
CA ARG A 146 -2.77 12.45 13.74
C ARG A 146 -3.91 11.47 13.65
N ALA A 147 -5.10 11.93 14.05
CA ALA A 147 -6.32 11.18 13.84
C ALA A 147 -6.52 10.80 12.35
N PRO A 148 -7.09 9.62 12.07
CA PRO A 148 -7.39 9.24 10.69
C PRO A 148 -8.39 10.24 10.08
N ARG A 149 -8.19 10.54 8.80
CA ARG A 149 -9.20 11.30 8.05
C ARG A 149 -10.46 10.45 7.89
N PRO A 150 -11.66 11.04 7.82
CA PRO A 150 -12.90 10.27 7.70
C PRO A 150 -12.88 9.24 6.55
N ALA A 151 -12.38 9.61 5.38
CA ALA A 151 -12.28 8.69 4.25
C ALA A 151 -11.31 7.52 4.51
N GLN A 152 -10.17 7.79 5.15
CA GLN A 152 -9.20 6.76 5.53
C GLN A 152 -9.79 5.81 6.57
N ARG A 153 -10.51 6.36 7.55
CA ARG A 153 -11.15 5.56 8.59
C ARG A 153 -12.20 4.63 7.99
N ILE A 154 -13.10 5.18 7.17
CA ILE A 154 -14.13 4.40 6.47
C ILE A 154 -13.48 3.28 5.62
N GLU A 155 -12.48 3.63 4.82
CA GLU A 155 -11.80 2.68 3.95
C GLU A 155 -11.19 1.52 4.72
N THR A 156 -10.45 1.79 5.79
CA THR A 156 -9.79 0.74 6.57
C THR A 156 -10.79 -0.08 7.40
N GLU A 157 -11.80 0.56 8.01
CA GLU A 157 -12.83 -0.12 8.80
C GLU A 157 -13.73 -1.03 7.93
N MET A 158 -13.97 -0.68 6.66
CA MET A 158 -14.68 -1.56 5.71
C MET A 158 -14.04 -2.94 5.56
N TYR A 159 -12.71 -3.01 5.73
CA TYR A 159 -11.93 -4.24 5.66
C TYR A 159 -11.53 -4.78 7.03
N GLY A 160 -12.10 -4.26 8.11
CA GLY A 160 -11.88 -4.74 9.47
C GLY A 160 -10.63 -4.19 10.15
N GLY A 161 -10.00 -3.16 9.60
CA GLY A 161 -8.98 -2.37 10.30
C GLY A 161 -9.60 -1.62 11.47
N ARG A 162 -8.90 -1.58 12.60
CA ARG A 162 -9.39 -0.96 13.83
C ARG A 162 -8.50 0.18 14.28
N TRP A 163 -9.09 1.35 14.46
CA TRP A 163 -8.40 2.53 14.95
C TRP A 163 -8.52 2.67 16.45
N GLU A 164 -7.39 2.87 17.12
CA GLU A 164 -7.32 3.15 18.55
C GLU A 164 -6.46 4.38 18.82
N GLN A 165 -6.90 5.23 19.72
CA GLN A 165 -6.08 6.31 20.24
C GLN A 165 -5.27 5.79 21.44
N HIS A 166 -3.96 6.02 21.41
CA HIS A 166 -3.05 5.67 22.50
C HIS A 166 -2.18 6.88 22.86
N GLY A 167 -2.60 7.61 23.88
CA GLY A 167 -2.02 8.92 24.21
C GLY A 167 -2.20 9.92 23.06
N ASP A 168 -1.08 10.48 22.59
CA ASP A 168 -1.04 11.43 21.47
C ASP A 168 -0.96 10.76 20.10
N LEU A 169 -0.90 9.43 20.05
CA LEU A 169 -0.79 8.66 18.82
C LEU A 169 -2.09 7.93 18.51
N TRP A 170 -2.27 7.64 17.22
CA TRP A 170 -3.30 6.76 16.70
C TRP A 170 -2.67 5.48 16.16
N ARG A 171 -3.29 4.34 16.44
CA ARG A 171 -2.89 3.05 15.92
C ARG A 171 -3.97 2.52 14.99
N LEU A 172 -3.56 2.05 13.81
CA LEU A 172 -4.37 1.21 12.96
C LEU A 172 -3.90 -0.23 13.16
N ILE A 173 -4.81 -1.08 13.61
CA ILE A 173 -4.55 -2.46 13.98
C ILE A 173 -5.25 -3.37 13.00
N TRP A 174 -4.50 -4.34 12.51
CA TRP A 174 -4.97 -5.36 11.60
C TRP A 174 -4.84 -6.75 12.21
N THR A 175 -5.61 -7.70 11.72
CA THR A 175 -5.36 -9.14 11.84
C THR A 175 -4.83 -9.65 10.50
N GLU A 176 -4.25 -10.85 10.46
CA GLU A 176 -3.79 -11.47 9.21
C GLU A 176 -4.93 -11.55 8.18
N THR A 177 -6.13 -11.94 8.63
CA THR A 177 -7.29 -12.03 7.75
C THR A 177 -7.73 -10.68 7.20
N THR A 178 -7.80 -9.66 8.06
CA THR A 178 -8.30 -8.35 7.65
C THR A 178 -7.32 -7.60 6.76
N ILE A 179 -6.02 -7.70 7.03
CA ILE A 179 -5.01 -7.08 6.18
C ILE A 179 -4.89 -7.81 4.82
N ARG A 180 -5.03 -9.14 4.81
CA ARG A 180 -5.07 -9.92 3.57
C ARG A 180 -6.26 -9.50 2.70
N ASP A 181 -7.46 -9.39 3.28
CA ASP A 181 -8.65 -8.90 2.58
C ASP A 181 -8.45 -7.49 2.03
N PHE A 182 -7.90 -6.59 2.84
CA PHE A 182 -7.58 -5.21 2.42
C PHE A 182 -6.59 -5.17 1.25
N TYR A 183 -5.52 -5.99 1.28
CA TYR A 183 -4.55 -6.03 0.18
C TYR A 183 -5.13 -6.58 -1.10
N LEU A 184 -5.87 -7.69 -1.03
CA LEU A 184 -6.42 -8.35 -2.22
C LEU A 184 -7.61 -7.60 -2.82
N ASN A 185 -8.52 -7.13 -1.98
CA ASN A 185 -9.80 -6.59 -2.44
C ASN A 185 -9.88 -5.05 -2.42
N ASN A 186 -8.87 -4.38 -1.88
CA ASN A 186 -8.78 -2.94 -1.95
C ASN A 186 -7.52 -2.51 -2.70
N VAL A 187 -6.34 -2.74 -2.15
CA VAL A 187 -5.08 -2.22 -2.69
C VAL A 187 -4.82 -2.73 -4.10
N LEU A 188 -4.78 -4.05 -4.29
CA LEU A 188 -4.53 -4.68 -5.59
C LEU A 188 -5.55 -4.23 -6.65
N ILE A 189 -6.84 -4.28 -6.31
CA ILE A 189 -7.92 -3.96 -7.25
C ILE A 189 -7.93 -2.46 -7.60
N HIS A 190 -7.59 -1.58 -6.67
CA HIS A 190 -7.45 -0.16 -6.95
C HIS A 190 -6.32 0.13 -7.95
N GLU A 191 -5.15 -0.48 -7.75
CA GLU A 191 -4.02 -0.29 -8.67
C GLU A 191 -4.32 -0.88 -10.06
N ILE A 192 -5.04 -2.00 -10.14
CA ILE A 192 -5.57 -2.55 -11.40
C ILE A 192 -6.61 -1.60 -12.00
N GLY A 193 -7.39 -0.90 -11.19
CA GLY A 193 -8.30 0.16 -11.64
C GLY A 193 -7.55 1.26 -12.39
N HIS A 194 -6.41 1.71 -11.89
CA HIS A 194 -5.58 2.70 -12.59
C HIS A 194 -5.08 2.22 -13.96
N ILE A 195 -4.72 0.94 -14.09
CA ILE A 195 -4.31 0.33 -15.37
C ILE A 195 -5.47 0.32 -16.37
N ASN A 196 -6.70 0.15 -15.89
CA ASN A 196 -7.90 0.06 -16.72
C ASN A 196 -8.61 1.40 -16.96
N ASP A 197 -8.04 2.51 -16.46
CA ASP A 197 -8.58 3.84 -16.67
C ASP A 197 -8.03 4.48 -17.95
N ASP A 198 -8.71 4.24 -19.06
CA ASP A 198 -8.34 4.79 -20.38
C ASP A 198 -8.91 6.20 -20.63
N ARG A 199 -9.78 6.71 -19.77
CA ARG A 199 -10.58 7.91 -20.05
C ARG A 199 -10.16 9.14 -19.26
N ASN A 200 -9.62 8.94 -18.06
CA ASN A 200 -9.37 10.04 -17.15
C ASN A 200 -7.91 10.49 -17.23
N THR A 201 -7.70 11.78 -17.47
CA THR A 201 -6.36 12.39 -17.54
C THR A 201 -5.99 13.17 -16.29
N SER A 202 -6.97 13.64 -15.51
CA SER A 202 -6.70 14.35 -14.27
C SER A 202 -6.49 13.38 -13.12
N PHE A 203 -5.51 13.66 -12.28
CA PHE A 203 -5.21 12.87 -11.09
C PHE A 203 -6.46 12.55 -10.26
N ARG A 204 -7.26 13.58 -9.92
CA ARG A 204 -8.46 13.41 -9.10
C ARG A 204 -9.46 12.42 -9.71
N LYS A 205 -9.70 12.49 -11.03
CA LYS A 205 -10.65 11.59 -11.70
C LYS A 205 -10.12 10.16 -11.77
N ARG A 206 -8.80 10.00 -11.97
CA ARG A 206 -8.16 8.69 -11.95
C ARG A 206 -8.28 8.03 -10.57
N GLU A 207 -8.05 8.76 -9.49
CA GLU A 207 -8.26 8.26 -8.12
C GLU A 207 -9.73 7.87 -7.90
N GLN A 208 -10.68 8.74 -8.29
CA GLN A 208 -12.10 8.43 -8.15
C GLN A 208 -12.51 7.17 -8.92
N PHE A 209 -11.95 6.96 -10.11
CA PHE A 209 -12.21 5.76 -10.89
C PHE A 209 -11.61 4.51 -10.22
N ALA A 210 -10.37 4.59 -9.75
CA ALA A 210 -9.71 3.48 -9.07
C ALA A 210 -10.41 3.13 -7.74
N ASP A 211 -10.86 4.14 -6.98
CA ASP A 211 -11.67 3.92 -5.77
C ASP A 211 -13.00 3.23 -6.10
N TRP A 212 -13.71 3.70 -7.13
CA TRP A 212 -14.93 3.05 -7.59
C TRP A 212 -14.66 1.60 -8.05
N PHE A 213 -13.58 1.39 -8.81
CA PHE A 213 -13.20 0.07 -9.30
C PHE A 213 -12.88 -0.89 -8.14
N ALA A 214 -12.18 -0.42 -7.10
CA ALA A 214 -11.91 -1.20 -5.89
C ALA A 214 -13.19 -1.56 -5.13
N ILE A 215 -14.16 -0.66 -5.06
CA ILE A 215 -15.45 -0.96 -4.43
C ILE A 215 -16.24 -1.98 -5.24
N GLU A 216 -16.33 -1.82 -6.55
CA GLU A 216 -17.16 -2.67 -7.40
C GLU A 216 -16.58 -4.06 -7.58
N TYR A 217 -15.32 -4.15 -8.02
CA TYR A 217 -14.66 -5.41 -8.36
C TYR A 217 -13.82 -5.99 -7.21
N GLY A 218 -13.63 -5.26 -6.13
CA GLY A 218 -12.94 -5.69 -4.93
C GLY A 218 -13.93 -5.96 -3.79
N TYR A 219 -14.36 -4.90 -3.13
CA TYR A 219 -15.17 -5.00 -1.91
C TYR A 219 -16.48 -5.76 -2.12
N ARG A 220 -17.29 -5.36 -3.10
CA ARG A 220 -18.60 -6.00 -3.37
C ARG A 220 -18.43 -7.41 -3.88
N ALA A 221 -17.50 -7.63 -4.80
CA ALA A 221 -17.29 -8.94 -5.40
C ALA A 221 -16.75 -9.99 -4.40
N SER A 222 -16.03 -9.58 -3.36
CA SER A 222 -15.52 -10.49 -2.32
C SER A 222 -16.52 -10.80 -1.20
N ARG A 223 -17.67 -10.13 -1.20
CA ARG A 223 -18.73 -10.35 -0.20
C ARG A 223 -19.93 -10.99 -0.87
N PRO A 224 -20.34 -12.21 -0.45
CA PRO A 224 -21.53 -12.81 -0.98
C PRO A 224 -22.71 -11.87 -0.72
N GLU A 225 -23.52 -11.62 -1.74
CA GLU A 225 -24.78 -10.93 -1.55
C GLU A 225 -25.53 -11.63 -0.42
N ARG A 226 -25.96 -10.85 0.57
CA ARG A 226 -26.95 -11.32 1.54
C ARG A 226 -28.26 -11.52 0.77
N ASN A 227 -28.33 -12.59 -0.01
CA ASN A 227 -29.54 -12.98 -0.70
C ASN A 227 -30.62 -13.31 0.33
N GLY A 228 -31.66 -12.49 0.34
CA GLY A 228 -32.98 -12.89 0.77
C GLY A 228 -33.36 -12.64 2.22
N ALA A 229 -33.52 -11.38 2.59
CA ALA A 229 -34.72 -11.10 3.38
C ALA A 229 -35.90 -11.04 2.41
N SER A 230 -36.45 -12.19 2.07
CA SER A 230 -37.79 -12.28 1.48
C SER A 230 -38.78 -11.56 2.38
N HIS A 231 -39.26 -10.42 1.92
CA HIS A 231 -40.53 -9.90 2.43
C HIS A 231 -41.64 -10.93 2.11
N ARG A 232 -42.06 -11.64 3.14
CA ARG A 232 -43.37 -12.25 3.21
C ARG A 232 -44.28 -11.38 4.05
#